data_81191e35519de6a4e203715b61fa47d0
#
_entry.id   81191e35519de6a4e203715b61fa47d0
#
_cell.length_a   1.000
_cell.length_b   1.000
_cell.length_c   1.000
_cell.angle_alpha   90.00
_cell.angle_beta   90.00
_cell.angle_gamma   90.00
#
_symmetry.space_group_name_H-M   'P 1'
#
loop_
_entity.id
_entity.type
_entity.pdbx_description
1 polymer ?
#
loop_
_entity_poly.entity_id
_entity_poly.type
_entity_poly.pdbx_seq_one_letter_code
_entity_poly.pdbx_strand_id
1 'polypeptide(L)'
;VSDEYRPQVALFDAESGELIHRIVPEESDYNAISYEPGRGDVPEFTKATLPEVYLERRGSRGFEALAYNSDDGLLYAFIQTPMSVGGDSSSSTVRRILAMDPITGEPQHEYMFSQIGPSNQDKIGDAVYDPERGAFLVIDRDNGDTVAANKSILRMDLSDATDTLGYDWEALLGDGVYAPELLENPAAVAEAFAEGDIVEVDQVELLNLPSLPGVDPRFDKPEGLALKPDGTLVVGFDNDFAR
;
A
#
# COMPACT_ATOMS: atom_id res chain seq x y z
N VAL A 1 -12.57 -3.61 1.31
CA VAL A 1 -12.32 -2.68 0.18
C VAL A 1 -11.41 -1.58 0.66
N SER A 2 -10.34 -1.30 -0.06
CA SER A 2 -9.45 -0.14 0.14
C SER A 2 -9.90 1.05 -0.70
N ASP A 3 -9.36 2.24 -0.42
CA ASP A 3 -9.69 3.48 -1.14
C ASP A 3 -8.40 4.25 -1.47
N GLU A 4 -8.16 4.48 -2.75
CA GLU A 4 -7.00 5.23 -3.23
C GLU A 4 -7.11 6.74 -2.95
N TYR A 5 -8.31 7.29 -2.92
CA TYR A 5 -8.50 8.72 -2.67
C TYR A 5 -8.23 9.08 -1.22
N ARG A 6 -8.45 8.14 -0.31
CA ARG A 6 -8.25 8.29 1.12
C ARG A 6 -7.63 7.04 1.68
N PRO A 7 -6.78 7.13 2.67
CA PRO A 7 -6.21 5.95 3.32
C PRO A 7 -7.28 5.32 4.23
N GLN A 8 -8.19 4.57 3.65
CA GLN A 8 -9.24 3.87 4.41
C GLN A 8 -9.40 2.44 3.95
N VAL A 9 -9.90 1.61 4.86
CA VAL A 9 -10.40 0.27 4.58
C VAL A 9 -11.84 0.19 5.02
N ALA A 10 -12.73 -0.29 4.15
CA ALA A 10 -14.14 -0.47 4.45
C ALA A 10 -14.50 -1.95 4.46
N LEU A 11 -15.16 -2.39 5.53
CA LEU A 11 -15.71 -3.73 5.69
C LEU A 11 -17.20 -3.72 5.35
N PHE A 12 -17.61 -4.67 4.54
CA PHE A 12 -19.00 -4.88 4.18
C PHE A 12 -19.43 -6.32 4.49
N ASP A 13 -20.66 -6.48 4.87
CA ASP A 13 -21.28 -7.79 4.89
C ASP A 13 -21.44 -8.31 3.45
N ALA A 14 -20.96 -9.50 3.18
CA ALA A 14 -20.92 -10.04 1.83
C ALA A 14 -22.30 -10.49 1.31
N GLU A 15 -23.27 -10.76 2.20
CA GLU A 15 -24.61 -11.21 1.82
C GLU A 15 -25.56 -10.03 1.62
N SER A 16 -25.56 -9.07 2.55
CA SER A 16 -26.44 -7.91 2.51
C SER A 16 -25.87 -6.73 1.73
N GLY A 17 -24.54 -6.64 1.60
CA GLY A 17 -23.83 -5.47 1.06
C GLY A 17 -23.81 -4.29 2.03
N GLU A 18 -24.24 -4.47 3.28
CA GLU A 18 -24.24 -3.41 4.27
C GLU A 18 -22.83 -3.09 4.76
N LEU A 19 -22.54 -1.80 4.95
CA LEU A 19 -21.28 -1.36 5.57
C LEU A 19 -21.26 -1.77 7.03
N ILE A 20 -20.29 -2.60 7.42
CA ILE A 20 -20.06 -2.97 8.82
C ILE A 20 -19.31 -1.85 9.52
N HIS A 21 -18.15 -1.44 9.00
CA HIS A 21 -17.41 -0.27 9.45
C HIS A 21 -16.33 0.18 8.46
N ARG A 22 -15.83 1.39 8.68
CA ARG A 22 -14.66 1.96 8.01
C ARG A 22 -13.55 2.14 9.02
N ILE A 23 -12.34 1.85 8.59
CA ILE A 23 -11.11 2.04 9.34
C ILE A 23 -10.35 3.18 8.66
N VAL A 24 -9.99 4.19 9.43
CA VAL A 24 -9.39 5.44 8.93
C VAL A 24 -8.23 5.85 9.83
N PRO A 25 -7.32 6.74 9.39
CA PRO A 25 -6.31 7.31 10.26
C PRO A 25 -6.90 8.09 11.42
N GLU A 26 -6.22 8.06 12.55
CA GLU A 26 -6.45 8.98 13.65
C GLU A 26 -6.42 10.44 13.12
N GLU A 27 -7.11 11.34 13.80
CA GLU A 27 -7.23 12.77 13.41
C GLU A 27 -7.78 13.02 12.00
N SER A 28 -8.27 11.97 11.30
CA SER A 28 -8.88 12.18 9.99
C SER A 28 -10.17 12.97 10.11
N ASP A 29 -10.27 14.07 9.35
CA ASP A 29 -11.45 14.92 9.30
C ASP A 29 -12.55 14.30 8.41
N TYR A 30 -13.02 13.12 8.80
CA TYR A 30 -14.13 12.46 8.11
C TYR A 30 -15.45 13.19 8.27
N ASN A 31 -15.56 14.06 9.28
CA ASN A 31 -16.74 14.88 9.52
C ASN A 31 -16.81 16.11 8.60
N ALA A 32 -15.66 16.58 8.08
CA ALA A 32 -15.63 17.70 7.14
C ALA A 32 -16.03 17.33 5.71
N ILE A 33 -16.13 16.04 5.41
CA ILE A 33 -16.59 15.64 4.11
C ILE A 33 -18.10 15.48 4.19
N SER A 34 -18.78 16.58 3.88
CA SER A 34 -20.21 16.60 3.62
C SER A 34 -20.57 15.56 2.56
N TYR A 35 -20.90 14.36 3.00
CA TYR A 35 -21.80 13.52 2.26
C TYR A 35 -23.11 14.30 2.10
N GLU A 36 -23.77 14.11 0.97
CA GLU A 36 -25.02 14.79 0.63
C GLU A 36 -25.99 14.85 1.82
N PRO A 37 -26.70 15.97 1.99
CA PRO A 37 -27.68 16.11 3.06
C PRO A 37 -28.67 14.94 3.03
N GLY A 38 -28.68 14.13 4.09
CA GLY A 38 -29.60 13.00 4.25
C GLY A 38 -28.95 11.63 4.40
N ARG A 39 -27.64 11.47 4.15
CA ARG A 39 -26.86 10.34 4.66
C ARG A 39 -26.13 10.83 5.89
N GLY A 40 -26.72 10.57 7.05
CA GLY A 40 -26.20 11.06 8.32
C GLY A 40 -24.72 10.71 8.50
N ASP A 41 -24.03 11.56 9.24
CA ASP A 41 -22.76 11.23 9.86
C ASP A 41 -22.90 9.85 10.49
N VAL A 42 -21.98 8.97 10.16
CA VAL A 42 -21.99 7.61 10.68
C VAL A 42 -20.74 7.40 11.55
N PRO A 43 -20.53 8.21 12.61
CA PRO A 43 -19.39 8.03 13.50
C PRO A 43 -19.37 6.64 14.11
N GLU A 44 -20.54 6.04 14.33
CA GLU A 44 -20.68 4.70 14.91
C GLU A 44 -20.11 3.58 14.03
N PHE A 45 -19.98 3.83 12.70
CA PHE A 45 -19.39 2.88 11.76
C PHE A 45 -17.95 3.25 11.39
N THR A 46 -17.36 4.27 12.01
CA THR A 46 -16.01 4.72 11.71
C THR A 46 -15.08 4.40 12.89
N LYS A 47 -14.00 3.73 12.61
CA LYS A 47 -12.90 3.44 13.54
C LYS A 47 -11.68 4.24 13.10
N ALA A 48 -11.25 5.17 13.92
CA ALA A 48 -10.04 5.97 13.68
C ALA A 48 -8.89 5.32 14.45
N THR A 49 -8.28 4.32 13.85
CA THR A 49 -7.25 3.48 14.48
C THR A 49 -5.96 3.40 13.68
N LEU A 50 -5.97 3.84 12.40
CA LEU A 50 -4.75 3.78 11.60
C LEU A 50 -3.79 4.90 12.02
N PRO A 51 -2.47 4.71 11.91
CA PRO A 51 -1.50 5.75 12.21
C PRO A 51 -1.78 7.05 11.45
N GLU A 52 -1.66 8.18 12.15
CA GLU A 52 -1.94 9.53 11.61
C GLU A 52 -1.08 9.83 10.36
N VAL A 53 0.13 9.29 10.29
CA VAL A 53 1.05 9.50 9.16
C VAL A 53 0.43 9.18 7.80
N TYR A 54 -0.57 8.31 7.74
CA TYR A 54 -1.26 8.00 6.48
C TYR A 54 -2.11 9.17 5.94
N LEU A 55 -2.36 10.21 6.73
CA LEU A 55 -2.95 11.46 6.24
C LEU A 55 -2.02 12.20 5.27
N GLU A 56 -0.71 12.00 5.41
CA GLU A 56 0.33 12.60 4.57
C GLU A 56 0.52 11.90 3.22
N ARG A 57 -0.42 11.06 2.81
CA ARG A 57 -0.40 10.46 1.46
C ARG A 57 -0.42 11.54 0.39
N ARG A 58 0.16 11.28 -0.76
CA ARG A 58 -0.03 12.12 -1.96
C ARG A 58 -1.51 12.17 -2.32
N GLY A 59 -1.95 13.27 -2.94
CA GLY A 59 -3.35 13.43 -3.35
C GLY A 59 -3.80 12.27 -4.25
N SER A 60 -4.93 11.63 -3.90
CA SER A 60 -5.47 10.45 -4.59
C SER A 60 -4.47 9.28 -4.68
N ARG A 61 -3.71 9.03 -3.58
CA ARG A 61 -2.71 7.97 -3.48
C ARG A 61 -2.77 7.30 -2.11
N GLY A 62 -3.95 6.86 -1.71
CA GLY A 62 -4.19 6.12 -0.47
C GLY A 62 -3.79 4.65 -0.58
N PHE A 63 -4.59 3.76 0.02
CA PHE A 63 -4.38 2.32 -0.08
C PHE A 63 -4.94 1.78 -1.40
N GLU A 64 -4.06 1.37 -2.28
CA GLU A 64 -4.43 0.80 -3.58
C GLU A 64 -4.67 -0.68 -3.49
N ALA A 65 -3.78 -1.41 -2.83
CA ALA A 65 -3.88 -2.85 -2.71
C ALA A 65 -4.25 -3.26 -1.29
N LEU A 66 -5.03 -4.34 -1.20
CA LEU A 66 -5.47 -4.92 0.06
C LEU A 66 -5.44 -6.45 -0.06
N ALA A 67 -4.53 -7.09 0.67
CA ALA A 67 -4.39 -8.53 0.69
C ALA A 67 -4.71 -9.11 2.06
N TYR A 68 -5.40 -10.24 2.11
CA TYR A 68 -5.59 -11.02 3.34
C TYR A 68 -4.54 -12.11 3.42
N ASN A 69 -3.76 -12.11 4.48
CA ASN A 69 -2.83 -13.18 4.78
C ASN A 69 -3.54 -14.26 5.59
N SER A 70 -3.69 -15.44 5.00
CA SER A 70 -4.40 -16.56 5.62
C SER A 70 -3.61 -17.23 6.76
N ASP A 71 -2.31 -17.00 6.85
CA ASP A 71 -1.45 -17.67 7.82
C ASP A 71 -1.46 -16.96 9.17
N ASP A 72 -1.62 -15.63 9.18
CA ASP A 72 -1.70 -14.82 10.40
C ASP A 72 -3.09 -14.21 10.64
N GLY A 73 -3.96 -14.21 9.63
CA GLY A 73 -5.32 -13.68 9.73
C GLY A 73 -5.43 -12.16 9.63
N LEU A 74 -4.38 -11.46 9.18
CA LEU A 74 -4.36 -10.02 9.07
C LEU A 74 -4.66 -9.52 7.65
N LEU A 75 -5.14 -8.29 7.56
CA LEU A 75 -5.23 -7.53 6.31
C LEU A 75 -3.97 -6.68 6.14
N TYR A 76 -3.40 -6.74 4.96
CA TYR A 76 -2.23 -5.96 4.55
C TYR A 76 -2.64 -4.92 3.53
N ALA A 77 -2.54 -3.65 3.89
CA ALA A 77 -2.85 -2.51 3.03
C ALA A 77 -1.56 -1.86 2.52
N PHE A 78 -1.45 -1.76 1.20
CA PHE A 78 -0.28 -1.19 0.54
C PHE A 78 -0.58 0.24 0.09
N ILE A 79 0.23 1.20 0.55
CA ILE A 79 0.15 2.57 0.06
C ILE A 79 0.57 2.62 -1.42
N GLN A 80 -0.18 3.34 -2.25
CA GLN A 80 0.02 3.34 -3.70
C GLN A 80 1.38 3.89 -4.12
N THR A 81 1.82 4.98 -3.47
CA THR A 81 3.08 5.68 -3.76
C THR A 81 3.77 6.07 -2.46
N PRO A 82 5.03 6.49 -2.48
CA PRO A 82 5.63 7.17 -1.34
C PRO A 82 4.74 8.34 -0.86
N MET A 83 4.70 8.58 0.44
CA MET A 83 3.89 9.64 1.04
C MET A 83 4.52 11.03 0.83
N SER A 84 3.76 12.09 1.13
CA SER A 84 4.16 13.49 0.92
C SER A 84 4.47 14.18 2.24
N VAL A 85 5.20 13.54 3.10
CA VAL A 85 5.52 14.05 4.44
C VAL A 85 6.31 15.34 4.33
N GLY A 86 5.90 16.36 5.10
CA GLY A 86 6.54 17.67 5.06
C GLY A 86 6.39 18.44 3.73
N GLY A 87 5.50 17.99 2.84
CA GLY A 87 5.21 18.66 1.57
C GLY A 87 6.21 18.39 0.44
N ASP A 88 7.30 17.66 0.68
CA ASP A 88 8.25 17.22 -0.37
C ASP A 88 8.08 15.74 -0.69
N SER A 89 7.17 15.46 -1.61
CA SER A 89 6.90 14.10 -2.08
C SER A 89 7.77 13.66 -3.26
N SER A 90 8.57 14.58 -3.80
CA SER A 90 9.22 14.34 -5.10
C SER A 90 10.46 13.46 -5.01
N SER A 91 11.03 13.31 -3.83
CA SER A 91 12.31 12.63 -3.62
C SER A 91 12.21 11.30 -2.88
N SER A 92 11.11 11.02 -2.16
CA SER A 92 10.96 9.74 -1.47
C SER A 92 10.74 8.58 -2.45
N THR A 93 11.41 7.46 -2.17
CA THR A 93 11.22 6.17 -2.84
C THR A 93 10.65 5.11 -1.88
N VAL A 94 10.45 5.48 -0.62
CA VAL A 94 10.01 4.57 0.43
C VAL A 94 8.49 4.45 0.44
N ARG A 95 8.00 3.23 0.45
CA ARG A 95 6.58 2.87 0.57
C ARG A 95 6.34 2.07 1.83
N ARG A 96 5.10 2.00 2.25
CA ARG A 96 4.68 1.30 3.46
C ARG A 96 3.63 0.24 3.18
N ILE A 97 3.67 -0.79 4.01
CA ILE A 97 2.66 -1.85 4.10
C ILE A 97 2.18 -1.84 5.54
N LEU A 98 0.89 -1.64 5.74
CA LEU A 98 0.27 -1.69 7.07
C LEU A 98 -0.52 -2.97 7.23
N ALA A 99 -0.18 -3.77 8.24
CA ALA A 99 -0.96 -4.93 8.64
C ALA A 99 -1.93 -4.53 9.76
N MET A 100 -3.18 -4.98 9.67
CA MET A 100 -4.21 -4.67 10.64
C MET A 100 -5.14 -5.85 10.88
N ASP A 101 -5.74 -5.89 12.07
CA ASP A 101 -6.82 -6.82 12.37
C ASP A 101 -8.06 -6.49 11.50
N PRO A 102 -8.61 -7.45 10.76
CA PRO A 102 -9.70 -7.19 9.82
C PRO A 102 -11.02 -6.81 10.49
N ILE A 103 -11.19 -7.12 11.78
CA ILE A 103 -12.43 -6.90 12.52
C ILE A 103 -12.36 -5.62 13.35
N THR A 104 -11.26 -5.44 14.07
CA THR A 104 -11.09 -4.28 14.95
C THR A 104 -10.54 -3.07 14.22
N GLY A 105 -9.76 -3.27 13.16
CA GLY A 105 -9.03 -2.24 12.45
C GLY A 105 -7.75 -1.80 13.17
N GLU A 106 -7.39 -2.46 14.27
CA GLU A 106 -6.20 -2.11 15.03
C GLU A 106 -4.94 -2.47 14.23
N PRO A 107 -4.01 -1.54 14.03
CA PRO A 107 -2.70 -1.82 13.44
C PRO A 107 -1.95 -2.87 14.26
N GLN A 108 -1.30 -3.79 13.56
CA GLN A 108 -0.51 -4.86 14.17
C GLN A 108 0.97 -4.77 13.81
N HIS A 109 1.26 -4.46 12.54
CA HIS A 109 2.62 -4.34 12.01
C HIS A 109 2.66 -3.26 10.92
N GLU A 110 3.82 -2.66 10.75
CA GLU A 110 4.12 -1.80 9.61
C GLU A 110 5.49 -2.18 9.04
N TYR A 111 5.59 -2.22 7.72
CA TYR A 111 6.84 -2.55 7.03
C TYR A 111 7.15 -1.51 5.98
N MET A 112 8.44 -1.33 5.69
CA MET A 112 8.91 -0.39 4.68
C MET A 112 9.67 -1.10 3.57
N PHE A 113 9.62 -0.53 2.38
CA PHE A 113 10.39 -0.99 1.23
C PHE A 113 10.69 0.16 0.29
N SER A 114 11.85 0.06 -0.36
CA SER A 114 12.23 0.97 -1.44
C SER A 114 11.58 0.56 -2.74
N GLN A 115 11.17 1.53 -3.53
CA GLN A 115 10.69 1.28 -4.88
C GLN A 115 11.79 0.69 -5.76
N ILE A 116 11.49 -0.38 -6.51
CA ILE A 116 12.45 -0.99 -7.46
C ILE A 116 12.51 -0.23 -8.79
N GLY A 117 11.38 0.29 -9.24
CA GLY A 117 11.27 0.99 -10.52
C GLY A 117 12.10 2.28 -10.59
N PRO A 118 12.42 2.74 -11.78
CA PRO A 118 13.30 3.89 -11.98
C PRO A 118 12.65 5.23 -11.65
N SER A 119 11.35 5.25 -11.38
CA SER A 119 10.58 6.48 -11.18
C SER A 119 9.84 6.47 -9.87
N ASN A 120 10.03 7.50 -9.04
CA ASN A 120 9.23 7.73 -7.83
C ASN A 120 7.74 7.99 -8.11
N GLN A 121 7.31 7.88 -9.35
CA GLN A 121 5.91 7.93 -9.78
C GLN A 121 5.30 6.55 -10.02
N ASP A 122 6.10 5.48 -9.89
CA ASP A 122 5.60 4.12 -9.99
C ASP A 122 4.61 3.83 -8.84
N LYS A 123 3.69 2.94 -9.09
CA LYS A 123 2.52 2.72 -8.24
C LYS A 123 2.36 1.24 -7.93
N ILE A 124 1.90 0.97 -6.72
CA ILE A 124 1.28 -0.33 -6.44
C ILE A 124 -0.07 -0.37 -7.15
N GLY A 125 -0.39 -1.45 -7.84
CA GLY A 125 -1.68 -1.64 -8.51
C GLY A 125 -2.59 -2.57 -7.73
N ASP A 126 -2.08 -3.71 -7.27
CA ASP A 126 -2.82 -4.67 -6.46
C ASP A 126 -1.86 -5.63 -5.76
N ALA A 127 -2.38 -6.41 -4.81
CA ALA A 127 -1.62 -7.42 -4.08
C ALA A 127 -2.48 -8.64 -3.72
N VAL A 128 -1.86 -9.82 -3.70
CA VAL A 128 -2.47 -11.05 -3.19
C VAL A 128 -1.44 -11.84 -2.38
N TYR A 129 -1.88 -12.46 -1.29
CA TYR A 129 -1.02 -13.36 -0.51
C TYR A 129 -0.96 -14.74 -1.16
N ASP A 130 0.25 -15.28 -1.24
CA ASP A 130 0.54 -16.64 -1.71
C ASP A 130 0.99 -17.51 -0.52
N PRO A 131 0.09 -18.34 0.05
CA PRO A 131 0.41 -19.15 1.22
C PRO A 131 1.42 -20.27 0.91
N GLU A 132 1.56 -20.69 -0.35
CA GLU A 132 2.57 -21.69 -0.72
C GLU A 132 4.00 -21.13 -0.64
N ARG A 133 4.13 -19.81 -0.86
CA ARG A 133 5.41 -19.10 -0.80
C ARG A 133 5.63 -18.33 0.51
N GLY A 134 4.59 -18.17 1.32
CA GLY A 134 4.63 -17.30 2.50
C GLY A 134 4.93 -15.84 2.16
N ALA A 135 4.47 -15.35 1.01
CA ALA A 135 4.85 -14.06 0.47
C ALA A 135 3.69 -13.38 -0.27
N PHE A 136 3.78 -12.09 -0.46
CA PHE A 136 2.82 -11.34 -1.28
C PHE A 136 3.30 -11.28 -2.73
N LEU A 137 2.35 -11.42 -3.65
CA LEU A 137 2.54 -11.07 -5.06
C LEU A 137 1.90 -9.69 -5.26
N VAL A 138 2.68 -8.76 -5.81
CA VAL A 138 2.31 -7.35 -5.84
C VAL A 138 2.56 -6.78 -7.23
N ILE A 139 1.59 -6.03 -7.76
CA ILE A 139 1.77 -5.25 -8.97
C ILE A 139 2.53 -3.97 -8.64
N ASP A 140 3.68 -3.77 -9.28
CA ASP A 140 4.38 -2.49 -9.34
C ASP A 140 4.40 -1.98 -10.78
N ARG A 141 3.89 -0.76 -11.01
CA ARG A 141 3.68 -0.24 -12.36
C ARG A 141 3.89 1.25 -12.50
N ASP A 142 4.29 1.68 -13.68
CA ASP A 142 4.16 3.06 -14.18
C ASP A 142 2.89 3.25 -15.02
N ASN A 143 2.77 4.37 -15.72
CA ASN A 143 1.72 4.65 -16.69
C ASN A 143 2.22 4.55 -18.15
N GLY A 144 3.37 3.95 -18.39
CA GLY A 144 3.92 3.81 -19.73
C GLY A 144 3.15 2.80 -20.57
N ASP A 145 3.24 2.95 -21.90
CA ASP A 145 2.56 2.12 -22.90
C ASP A 145 3.55 1.41 -23.85
N THR A 146 4.79 1.29 -23.42
CA THR A 146 5.87 0.67 -24.22
C THR A 146 6.43 -0.56 -23.55
N VAL A 147 7.24 -1.34 -24.28
CA VAL A 147 7.96 -2.50 -23.72
C VAL A 147 8.99 -2.12 -22.66
N ALA A 148 9.33 -0.84 -22.53
CA ALA A 148 10.22 -0.33 -21.50
C ALA A 148 9.46 0.19 -20.26
N ALA A 149 8.13 0.13 -20.27
CA ALA A 149 7.31 0.49 -19.11
C ALA A 149 7.57 -0.46 -17.94
N ASN A 150 7.54 0.07 -16.73
CA ASN A 150 7.53 -0.76 -15.53
C ASN A 150 6.13 -1.33 -15.31
N LYS A 151 5.97 -2.62 -15.48
CA LYS A 151 4.73 -3.37 -15.19
C LYS A 151 5.12 -4.75 -14.69
N SER A 152 5.51 -4.79 -13.44
CA SER A 152 6.10 -5.97 -12.84
C SER A 152 5.17 -6.62 -11.82
N ILE A 153 5.27 -7.93 -11.70
CA ILE A 153 4.78 -8.66 -10.54
C ILE A 153 5.98 -8.94 -9.65
N LEU A 154 5.96 -8.38 -8.47
CA LEU A 154 6.97 -8.58 -7.44
C LEU A 154 6.54 -9.68 -6.49
N ARG A 155 7.47 -10.50 -6.01
CA ARG A 155 7.33 -11.26 -4.78
C ARG A 155 7.89 -10.41 -3.65
N MET A 156 7.10 -10.21 -2.62
CA MET A 156 7.49 -9.50 -1.41
C MET A 156 7.41 -10.44 -0.20
N ASP A 157 8.54 -10.64 0.47
CA ASP A 157 8.68 -11.47 1.65
C ASP A 157 8.96 -10.56 2.86
N LEU A 158 8.09 -10.63 3.85
CA LEU A 158 8.13 -9.78 5.02
C LEU A 158 8.78 -10.44 6.23
N SER A 159 9.18 -11.71 6.11
CA SER A 159 9.60 -12.52 7.26
C SER A 159 10.78 -11.99 8.04
N ASP A 160 11.72 -11.35 7.35
CA ASP A 160 12.93 -10.76 7.94
C ASP A 160 12.85 -9.23 8.04
N ALA A 161 11.76 -8.62 7.56
CA ALA A 161 11.60 -7.17 7.54
C ALA A 161 11.38 -6.61 8.96
N THR A 162 11.94 -5.44 9.22
CA THR A 162 11.73 -4.74 10.49
C THR A 162 10.28 -4.27 10.60
N ASP A 163 9.61 -4.66 11.68
CA ASP A 163 8.32 -4.06 12.04
C ASP A 163 8.56 -2.64 12.54
N THR A 164 8.07 -1.67 11.80
CA THR A 164 8.26 -0.25 12.09
C THR A 164 7.07 0.39 12.78
N LEU A 165 6.02 -0.37 13.09
CA LEU A 165 4.86 0.14 13.81
C LEU A 165 5.26 0.60 15.22
N GLY A 166 5.00 1.88 15.52
CA GLY A 166 5.36 2.47 16.80
C GLY A 166 6.87 2.61 17.05
N TYR A 167 7.67 2.55 15.98
CA TYR A 167 9.12 2.70 16.07
C TYR A 167 9.51 4.07 16.64
N ASP A 168 10.48 4.10 17.53
CA ASP A 168 11.03 5.35 18.07
C ASP A 168 12.09 5.92 17.11
N TRP A 169 11.62 6.68 16.13
CA TRP A 169 12.49 7.25 15.11
C TRP A 169 13.43 8.32 15.63
N GLU A 170 13.06 9.01 16.71
CA GLU A 170 13.93 9.99 17.36
C GLU A 170 15.11 9.29 18.02
N ALA A 171 14.87 8.17 18.66
CA ALA A 171 15.95 7.35 19.24
C ALA A 171 16.88 6.76 18.16
N LEU A 172 16.33 6.37 17.02
CA LEU A 172 17.10 5.78 15.92
C LEU A 172 17.92 6.81 15.16
N LEU A 173 17.34 7.94 14.81
CA LEU A 173 17.91 8.91 13.88
C LEU A 173 18.50 10.14 14.58
N GLY A 174 18.44 10.22 15.91
CA GLY A 174 19.02 11.29 16.74
C GLY A 174 18.10 12.46 17.03
N ASP A 175 18.42 13.18 18.09
CA ASP A 175 17.62 14.28 18.62
C ASP A 175 17.26 15.33 17.56
N GLY A 176 15.97 15.60 17.39
CA GLY A 176 15.44 16.73 16.62
C GLY A 176 15.36 16.51 15.11
N VAL A 177 15.61 15.29 14.65
CA VAL A 177 15.59 15.02 13.22
C VAL A 177 14.19 14.60 12.75
N TYR A 178 13.39 13.94 13.58
CA TYR A 178 12.11 13.39 13.08
C TYR A 178 11.00 13.31 14.12
N ALA A 179 9.89 13.93 13.78
CA ALA A 179 8.57 13.42 14.14
C ALA A 179 8.26 12.18 13.26
N PRO A 180 7.37 11.26 13.68
CA PRO A 180 6.99 10.10 12.88
C PRO A 180 6.58 10.44 11.46
N GLU A 181 6.06 11.62 11.25
CA GLU A 181 5.66 12.19 9.97
C GLU A 181 6.84 12.49 9.01
N LEU A 182 8.06 12.57 9.53
CA LEU A 182 9.27 12.84 8.72
C LEU A 182 10.01 11.58 8.27
N LEU A 183 9.46 10.40 8.51
CA LEU A 183 10.02 9.10 8.14
C LEU A 183 10.26 8.92 6.64
N GLU A 184 9.71 9.79 5.86
CA GLU A 184 9.89 9.78 4.42
C GLU A 184 11.02 10.71 3.97
N ASN A 185 11.83 11.20 4.90
CA ASN A 185 13.08 11.83 4.50
C ASN A 185 13.96 10.76 3.81
N PRO A 186 14.10 10.81 2.49
CA PRO A 186 14.74 9.72 1.74
C PRO A 186 16.17 9.46 2.17
N ALA A 187 16.87 10.52 2.61
CA ALA A 187 18.28 10.40 3.03
C ALA A 187 18.37 9.61 4.34
N ALA A 188 17.50 9.91 5.31
CA ALA A 188 17.55 9.25 6.61
C ALA A 188 17.09 7.79 6.56
N VAL A 189 16.02 7.50 5.82
CA VAL A 189 15.57 6.12 5.64
C VAL A 189 16.58 5.31 4.84
N ALA A 190 17.18 5.88 3.79
CA ALA A 190 18.23 5.23 3.04
C ALA A 190 19.48 4.96 3.90
N GLU A 191 19.82 5.87 4.82
CA GLU A 191 20.88 5.67 5.81
C GLU A 191 20.55 4.55 6.77
N ALA A 192 19.34 4.53 7.33
CA ALA A 192 18.86 3.46 8.23
C ALA A 192 18.85 2.08 7.54
N PHE A 193 18.45 2.01 6.28
CA PHE A 193 18.55 0.78 5.49
C PHE A 193 20.01 0.38 5.23
N ALA A 194 20.86 1.33 4.90
CA ALA A 194 22.28 1.06 4.60
C ALA A 194 23.07 0.63 5.84
N GLU A 195 22.74 1.15 7.01
CA GLU A 195 23.35 0.78 8.29
C GLU A 195 22.77 -0.51 8.89
N GLY A 196 21.63 -0.98 8.34
CA GLY A 196 20.95 -2.18 8.80
C GLY A 196 20.10 -1.99 10.06
N ASP A 197 19.83 -0.74 10.45
CA ASP A 197 18.95 -0.40 11.56
C ASP A 197 17.49 -0.73 11.24
N ILE A 198 17.13 -0.64 9.95
CA ILE A 198 15.87 -1.11 9.39
C ILE A 198 16.16 -2.09 8.25
N VAL A 199 15.61 -3.29 8.37
CA VAL A 199 15.61 -4.27 7.28
C VAL A 199 14.35 -4.04 6.45
N GLU A 200 14.52 -3.62 5.19
CA GLU A 200 13.41 -3.46 4.28
C GLU A 200 12.83 -4.81 3.84
N VAL A 201 11.59 -4.79 3.33
CA VAL A 201 10.93 -5.97 2.76
C VAL A 201 11.77 -6.53 1.61
N ASP A 202 12.05 -7.85 1.64
CA ASP A 202 12.71 -8.52 0.52
C ASP A 202 11.78 -8.57 -0.69
N GLN A 203 12.24 -8.05 -1.83
CA GLN A 203 11.44 -7.96 -3.04
C GLN A 203 12.21 -8.43 -4.27
N VAL A 204 11.56 -9.26 -5.05
CA VAL A 204 12.13 -9.84 -6.28
C VAL A 204 11.12 -9.72 -7.41
N GLU A 205 11.56 -9.19 -8.56
CA GLU A 205 10.74 -9.23 -9.78
C GLU A 205 10.57 -10.68 -10.24
N LEU A 206 9.32 -11.14 -10.28
CA LEU A 206 8.97 -12.46 -10.83
C LEU A 206 8.63 -12.40 -12.30
N LEU A 207 7.88 -11.40 -12.69
CA LEU A 207 7.40 -11.23 -14.07
C LEU A 207 7.52 -9.77 -14.47
N ASN A 208 8.03 -9.55 -15.67
CA ASN A 208 7.94 -8.27 -16.37
C ASN A 208 6.86 -8.43 -17.45
N LEU A 209 5.66 -7.91 -17.22
CA LEU A 209 4.49 -8.14 -18.06
C LEU A 209 4.70 -7.71 -19.51
N PRO A 210 5.27 -6.52 -19.83
CA PRO A 210 5.53 -6.10 -21.19
C PRO A 210 6.47 -7.02 -22.00
N SER A 211 7.27 -7.82 -21.30
CA SER A 211 8.20 -8.76 -21.93
C SER A 211 7.61 -10.12 -22.24
N LEU A 212 6.38 -10.39 -21.75
CA LEU A 212 5.76 -11.71 -21.91
C LEU A 212 5.15 -11.87 -23.30
N PRO A 213 5.30 -13.04 -23.95
CA PRO A 213 4.64 -13.32 -25.22
C PRO A 213 3.13 -13.20 -25.12
N GLY A 214 2.53 -12.42 -26.02
CA GLY A 214 1.09 -12.22 -26.09
C GLY A 214 0.52 -11.14 -25.17
N VAL A 215 1.34 -10.51 -24.34
CA VAL A 215 0.95 -9.29 -23.62
C VAL A 215 1.23 -8.09 -24.51
N ASP A 216 0.20 -7.29 -24.74
CA ASP A 216 0.35 -6.02 -25.48
C ASP A 216 0.82 -4.94 -24.48
N PRO A 217 2.00 -4.34 -24.68
CA PRO A 217 2.52 -3.31 -23.76
C PRO A 217 1.65 -2.06 -23.68
N ARG A 218 0.73 -1.88 -24.63
CA ARG A 218 -0.26 -0.78 -24.61
C ARG A 218 -1.36 -0.98 -23.58
N PHE A 219 -1.49 -2.17 -22.98
CA PHE A 219 -2.29 -2.34 -21.78
C PHE A 219 -1.58 -1.62 -20.63
N ASP A 220 -2.05 -0.41 -20.32
CA ASP A 220 -1.26 0.54 -19.54
C ASP A 220 -1.33 0.34 -18.02
N LYS A 221 -2.44 -0.20 -17.50
CA LYS A 221 -2.65 -0.30 -16.06
C LYS A 221 -3.01 -1.71 -15.59
N PRO A 222 -2.04 -2.54 -15.22
CA PRO A 222 -2.35 -3.73 -14.43
C PRO A 222 -2.78 -3.26 -13.03
N GLU A 223 -4.06 -3.50 -12.68
CA GLU A 223 -4.69 -3.03 -11.42
C GLU A 223 -5.52 -4.10 -10.73
N GLY A 224 -5.49 -5.32 -11.21
CA GLY A 224 -6.16 -6.43 -10.58
C GLY A 224 -5.28 -7.66 -10.52
N LEU A 225 -5.22 -8.31 -9.37
CA LEU A 225 -4.41 -9.51 -9.16
C LEU A 225 -5.21 -10.57 -8.40
N ALA A 226 -5.22 -11.78 -8.90
CA ALA A 226 -5.80 -12.90 -8.21
C ALA A 226 -4.96 -14.17 -8.37
N LEU A 227 -4.79 -14.92 -7.30
CA LEU A 227 -4.12 -16.22 -7.30
C LEU A 227 -5.18 -17.32 -7.19
N LYS A 228 -5.21 -18.19 -8.20
CA LYS A 228 -6.10 -19.37 -8.19
C LYS A 228 -5.50 -20.49 -7.33
N PRO A 229 -6.34 -21.43 -6.84
CA PRO A 229 -5.86 -22.56 -6.05
C PRO A 229 -4.86 -23.47 -6.78
N ASP A 230 -4.81 -23.42 -8.10
CA ASP A 230 -3.85 -24.18 -8.91
C ASP A 230 -2.52 -23.43 -9.13
N GLY A 231 -2.30 -22.31 -8.46
CA GLY A 231 -1.13 -21.46 -8.60
C GLY A 231 -1.14 -20.55 -9.83
N THR A 232 -2.22 -20.56 -10.62
CA THR A 232 -2.35 -19.65 -11.77
C THR A 232 -2.58 -18.22 -11.30
N LEU A 233 -1.72 -17.30 -11.72
CA LEU A 233 -1.89 -15.87 -11.49
C LEU A 233 -2.75 -15.25 -12.59
N VAL A 234 -3.76 -14.49 -12.19
CA VAL A 234 -4.65 -13.73 -13.09
C VAL A 234 -4.37 -12.25 -12.89
N VAL A 235 -4.09 -11.56 -13.99
CA VAL A 235 -3.83 -10.10 -13.98
C VAL A 235 -4.95 -9.39 -14.74
N GLY A 236 -5.60 -8.45 -14.09
CA GLY A 236 -6.59 -7.56 -14.70
C GLY A 236 -5.96 -6.23 -15.11
N PHE A 237 -6.38 -5.71 -16.24
CA PHE A 237 -5.92 -4.41 -16.75
C PHE A 237 -7.08 -3.43 -16.80
N ASP A 238 -6.90 -2.24 -16.25
CA ASP A 238 -7.74 -1.08 -16.54
C ASP A 238 -7.20 -0.35 -17.78
N ASN A 239 -8.08 0.02 -18.68
CA ASN A 239 -7.74 0.71 -19.92
C ASN A 239 -8.40 2.09 -20.04
N ASP A 240 -8.81 2.70 -18.95
CA ASP A 240 -9.45 4.03 -18.94
C ASP A 240 -10.54 4.19 -20.01
N PHE A 241 -11.45 3.23 -20.08
CA PHE A 241 -12.56 3.22 -21.07
C PHE A 241 -12.15 3.08 -22.53
N ALA A 242 -11.10 2.34 -22.81
CA ALA A 242 -10.66 1.99 -24.17
C ALA A 242 -10.37 3.22 -25.05
N ARG A 243 -9.53 4.10 -24.60
CA ARG A 243 -8.98 5.19 -25.42
C ARG A 243 -8.02 4.71 -26.46
#